data_673ed3bc637be4d6374298d6a369add5
#
_entry.id   673ed3bc637be4d6374298d6a369add5
#
_cell.length_a   1.000
_cell.length_b   1.000
_cell.length_c   1.000
_cell.angle_alpha   90.00
_cell.angle_beta   90.00
_cell.angle_gamma   90.00
#
_symmetry.space_group_name_H-M   'P 1'
#
loop_
_entity.id
_entity.type
_entity.pdbx_description
1 polymer ?
#
loop_
_entity_poly.entity_id
_entity_poly.type
_entity_poly.pdbx_seq_one_letter_code
_entity_poly.pdbx_strand_id
1 'polypeptide(L)'
;GMVADRFFSTERILAVLHVAGGGLLAIVSIQTSFESLYVALLIYALCFMPTLALSNSLSFRQMSDPGQEFPRVRVVGTIGWIVAGLTIGFLQLEDTERPMQIAAVASIALGALCLTLPHTPPTTTDTSVSAKGIIGLDALRLMRNRSFAVFVLGSFLICIPLQFYYTFANPFLNEIGLENAAGKMTLGQMSEIGFMVLLPWFLTRLGVKRLL
;
A
#
# COMPACT_ATOMS: atom_id res chain seq x y z
N GLY A 1 6.83 -10.50 2.04
CA GLY A 1 6.48 -10.74 3.43
C GLY A 1 7.29 -11.87 4.04
N MET A 2 6.98 -13.14 3.73
CA MET A 2 7.53 -14.31 4.43
C MET A 2 9.05 -14.43 4.42
N VAL A 3 9.75 -14.08 3.34
CA VAL A 3 11.23 -14.06 3.31
C VAL A 3 11.76 -12.97 4.22
N ALA A 4 11.11 -11.80 4.21
CA ALA A 4 11.46 -10.68 5.08
C ALA A 4 11.29 -11.04 6.56
N ASP A 5 10.13 -11.62 6.91
CA ASP A 5 9.78 -11.96 8.28
C ASP A 5 10.72 -13.02 8.92
N ARG A 6 11.55 -13.69 8.10
CA ARG A 6 12.43 -14.76 8.55
C ARG A 6 13.92 -14.44 8.57
N PHE A 7 14.40 -13.73 7.55
CA PHE A 7 15.85 -13.62 7.33
C PHE A 7 16.37 -12.22 7.59
N PHE A 8 15.51 -11.22 7.59
CA PHE A 8 15.96 -9.83 7.67
C PHE A 8 15.04 -9.02 8.59
N SER A 9 15.58 -7.99 9.18
CA SER A 9 14.78 -7.03 9.91
C SER A 9 13.88 -6.23 8.97
N THR A 10 12.63 -6.02 9.39
CA THR A 10 11.58 -5.46 8.53
C THR A 10 11.91 -4.06 8.04
N GLU A 11 12.50 -3.21 8.89
CA GLU A 11 12.91 -1.84 8.53
C GLU A 11 13.97 -1.81 7.43
N ARG A 12 14.94 -2.75 7.45
CA ARG A 12 16.00 -2.81 6.43
C ARG A 12 15.46 -3.26 5.08
N ILE A 13 14.57 -4.26 5.06
CA ILE A 13 13.93 -4.68 3.81
C ILE A 13 13.06 -3.57 3.23
N LEU A 14 12.28 -2.87 4.07
CA LEU A 14 11.52 -1.71 3.63
C LEU A 14 12.45 -0.67 3.00
N ALA A 15 13.57 -0.36 3.63
CA ALA A 15 14.56 0.58 3.09
C ALA A 15 15.07 0.15 1.71
N VAL A 16 15.51 -1.10 1.57
CA VAL A 16 16.02 -1.63 0.30
C VAL A 16 14.95 -1.61 -0.79
N LEU A 17 13.72 -2.06 -0.48
CA LEU A 17 12.62 -2.09 -1.45
C LEU A 17 12.20 -0.68 -1.89
N HIS A 18 12.17 0.29 -0.99
CA HIS A 18 11.84 1.67 -1.33
C HIS A 18 12.95 2.36 -2.13
N VAL A 19 14.22 2.14 -1.81
CA VAL A 19 15.34 2.68 -2.61
C VAL A 19 15.37 2.06 -3.99
N ALA A 20 15.25 0.73 -4.10
CA ALA A 20 15.20 0.03 -5.39
C ALA A 20 13.95 0.46 -6.20
N GLY A 21 12.78 0.54 -5.56
CA GLY A 21 11.55 1.02 -6.18
C GLY A 21 11.65 2.47 -6.67
N GLY A 22 12.29 3.35 -5.89
CA GLY A 22 12.54 4.73 -6.30
C GLY A 22 13.46 4.83 -7.52
N GLY A 23 14.53 4.04 -7.56
CA GLY A 23 15.39 3.91 -8.75
C GLY A 23 14.64 3.41 -9.98
N LEU A 24 13.77 2.42 -9.81
CA LEU A 24 12.92 1.91 -10.89
C LEU A 24 11.91 2.95 -11.39
N LEU A 25 11.28 3.74 -10.49
CA LEU A 25 10.39 4.83 -10.89
C LEU A 25 11.13 5.92 -11.67
N ALA A 26 12.37 6.23 -11.30
CA ALA A 26 13.19 7.15 -12.09
C ALA A 26 13.48 6.60 -13.49
N ILE A 27 13.73 5.29 -13.61
CA ILE A 27 13.87 4.61 -14.91
C ILE A 27 12.55 4.65 -15.68
N VAL A 28 11.42 4.39 -15.04
CA VAL A 28 10.07 4.45 -15.65
C VAL A 28 9.80 5.83 -16.25
N SER A 29 10.17 6.90 -15.54
CA SER A 29 9.88 8.28 -15.98
C SER A 29 10.58 8.71 -17.27
N ILE A 30 11.59 7.96 -17.74
CA ILE A 30 12.35 8.27 -18.96
C ILE A 30 12.06 7.26 -20.10
N GLN A 31 11.14 6.30 -19.89
CA GLN A 31 10.82 5.31 -20.92
C GLN A 31 9.95 5.92 -22.02
N THR A 32 10.27 5.58 -23.26
CA THR A 32 9.53 6.05 -24.44
C THR A 32 8.83 4.92 -25.19
N SER A 33 9.19 3.65 -24.94
CA SER A 33 8.52 2.50 -25.54
C SER A 33 7.62 1.79 -24.52
N PHE A 34 6.52 1.22 -24.99
CA PHE A 34 5.58 0.49 -24.13
C PHE A 34 6.24 -0.72 -23.47
N GLU A 35 7.03 -1.48 -24.21
CA GLU A 35 7.65 -2.72 -23.72
C GLU A 35 8.60 -2.43 -22.56
N SER A 36 9.47 -1.42 -22.69
CA SER A 36 10.43 -1.04 -21.65
C SER A 36 9.72 -0.45 -20.45
N LEU A 37 8.69 0.39 -20.66
CA LEU A 37 7.85 0.94 -19.61
C LEU A 37 7.15 -0.18 -18.83
N TYR A 38 6.54 -1.14 -19.52
CA TYR A 38 5.81 -2.25 -18.91
C TYR A 38 6.73 -3.12 -18.04
N VAL A 39 7.91 -3.49 -18.57
CA VAL A 39 8.88 -4.29 -17.81
C VAL A 39 9.38 -3.55 -16.57
N ALA A 40 9.72 -2.27 -16.72
CA ALA A 40 10.18 -1.46 -15.58
C ALA A 40 9.09 -1.31 -14.51
N LEU A 41 7.84 -1.07 -14.89
CA LEU A 41 6.69 -1.02 -13.99
C LEU A 41 6.42 -2.36 -13.31
N LEU A 42 6.57 -3.48 -14.03
CA LEU A 42 6.39 -4.81 -13.45
C LEU A 42 7.43 -5.08 -12.36
N ILE A 43 8.70 -4.76 -12.61
CA ILE A 43 9.77 -4.92 -11.63
C ILE A 43 9.53 -3.98 -10.44
N TYR A 44 9.11 -2.73 -10.70
CA TYR A 44 8.71 -1.80 -9.64
C TYR A 44 7.58 -2.37 -8.78
N ALA A 45 6.53 -2.92 -9.38
CA ALA A 45 5.41 -3.51 -8.64
C ALA A 45 5.86 -4.68 -7.74
N LEU A 46 6.80 -5.52 -8.20
CA LEU A 46 7.39 -6.59 -7.40
C LEU A 46 8.17 -6.06 -6.17
N CYS A 47 8.76 -4.88 -6.27
CA CYS A 47 9.40 -4.20 -5.13
C CYS A 47 8.37 -3.52 -4.22
N PHE A 48 7.37 -2.85 -4.80
CA PHE A 48 6.42 -2.02 -4.06
C PHE A 48 5.36 -2.83 -3.32
N MET A 49 4.73 -3.83 -3.94
CA MET A 49 3.61 -4.57 -3.34
C MET A 49 3.95 -5.21 -1.99
N PRO A 50 5.14 -5.81 -1.76
CA PRO A 50 5.50 -6.32 -0.46
C PRO A 50 5.59 -5.25 0.63
N THR A 51 5.93 -4.00 0.28
CA THR A 51 6.09 -2.92 1.27
C THR A 51 4.79 -2.59 1.99
N LEU A 52 3.63 -2.74 1.31
CA LEU A 52 2.31 -2.52 1.91
C LEU A 52 2.03 -3.49 3.07
N ALA A 53 2.37 -4.76 2.90
CA ALA A 53 2.20 -5.76 3.95
C ALA A 53 3.24 -5.58 5.07
N LEU A 54 4.49 -5.28 4.71
CA LEU A 54 5.59 -5.10 5.66
C LEU A 54 5.39 -3.86 6.54
N SER A 55 4.92 -2.74 5.98
CA SER A 55 4.63 -1.53 6.74
C SER A 55 3.49 -1.74 7.74
N ASN A 56 2.43 -2.47 7.33
CA ASN A 56 1.36 -2.84 8.24
C ASN A 56 1.86 -3.77 9.36
N SER A 57 2.65 -4.79 9.02
CA SER A 57 3.23 -5.73 10.00
C SER A 57 4.14 -5.01 10.99
N LEU A 58 4.99 -4.09 10.52
CA LEU A 58 5.84 -3.27 11.37
C LEU A 58 5.00 -2.40 12.31
N SER A 59 3.96 -1.75 11.77
CA SER A 59 3.05 -0.91 12.58
C SER A 59 2.39 -1.73 13.69
N PHE A 60 1.84 -2.89 13.38
CA PHE A 60 1.19 -3.76 14.38
C PHE A 60 2.14 -4.22 15.50
N ARG A 61 3.42 -4.42 15.19
CA ARG A 61 4.41 -4.81 16.21
C ARG A 61 4.76 -3.68 17.17
N GLN A 62 4.56 -2.43 16.78
CA GLN A 62 4.85 -1.25 17.61
C GLN A 62 3.62 -0.74 18.36
N MET A 63 2.44 -1.32 18.13
CA MET A 63 1.18 -0.92 18.76
C MET A 63 0.83 -1.79 19.96
N SER A 64 0.32 -1.17 21.01
CA SER A 64 -0.23 -1.85 22.19
C SER A 64 -1.69 -2.26 21.98
N ASP A 65 -2.48 -1.41 21.32
CA ASP A 65 -3.88 -1.67 20.95
C ASP A 65 -4.08 -1.38 19.45
N PRO A 66 -3.85 -2.38 18.58
CA PRO A 66 -4.02 -2.20 17.14
C PRO A 66 -5.43 -1.73 16.73
N GLY A 67 -6.47 -2.09 17.49
CA GLY A 67 -7.86 -1.70 17.20
C GLY A 67 -8.10 -0.19 17.29
N GLN A 68 -7.41 0.47 18.20
CA GLN A 68 -7.54 1.91 18.41
C GLN A 68 -6.43 2.72 17.72
N GLU A 69 -5.21 2.20 17.68
CA GLU A 69 -4.05 2.93 17.21
C GLU A 69 -3.88 2.84 15.68
N PHE A 70 -4.16 1.69 15.07
CA PHE A 70 -3.98 1.49 13.64
C PHE A 70 -4.83 2.44 12.76
N PRO A 71 -6.12 2.73 13.07
CA PRO A 71 -6.88 3.72 12.31
C PRO A 71 -6.22 5.10 12.29
N ARG A 72 -5.59 5.53 13.39
CA ARG A 72 -4.88 6.82 13.48
C ARG A 72 -3.66 6.85 12.55
N VAL A 73 -2.89 5.77 12.50
CA VAL A 73 -1.75 5.65 11.58
C VAL A 73 -2.22 5.68 10.13
N ARG A 74 -3.33 5.01 9.82
CA ARG A 74 -3.93 5.03 8.48
C ARG A 74 -4.38 6.41 8.05
N VAL A 75 -4.96 7.21 8.97
CA VAL A 75 -5.34 8.61 8.70
C VAL A 75 -4.14 9.43 8.22
N VAL A 76 -2.97 9.28 8.83
CA VAL A 76 -1.74 9.98 8.38
C VAL A 76 -1.38 9.60 6.94
N GLY A 77 -1.52 8.31 6.59
CA GLY A 77 -1.33 7.84 5.22
C GLY A 77 -2.31 8.47 4.23
N THR A 78 -3.59 8.56 4.60
CA THR A 78 -4.62 9.20 3.78
C THR A 78 -4.38 10.70 3.62
N ILE A 79 -3.88 11.40 4.67
CA ILE A 79 -3.44 12.81 4.54
C ILE A 79 -2.32 12.92 3.53
N GLY A 80 -1.32 12.02 3.56
CA GLY A 80 -0.25 12.01 2.55
C GLY A 80 -0.78 11.84 1.13
N TRP A 81 -1.77 10.98 0.92
CA TRP A 81 -2.44 10.81 -0.35
C TRP A 81 -3.14 12.09 -0.82
N ILE A 82 -3.87 12.76 0.08
CA ILE A 82 -4.55 14.03 -0.21
C ILE A 82 -3.53 15.10 -0.62
N VAL A 83 -2.44 15.25 0.14
CA VAL A 83 -1.38 16.22 -0.14
C VAL A 83 -0.76 15.94 -1.52
N ALA A 84 -0.46 14.69 -1.84
CA ALA A 84 0.06 14.31 -3.15
C ALA A 84 -0.93 14.64 -4.28
N GLY A 85 -2.20 14.26 -4.14
CA GLY A 85 -3.25 14.54 -5.13
C GLY A 85 -3.47 16.04 -5.37
N LEU A 86 -3.55 16.83 -4.28
CA LEU A 86 -3.67 18.29 -4.37
C LEU A 86 -2.45 18.93 -5.03
N THR A 87 -1.25 18.46 -4.69
CA THR A 87 0.00 18.99 -5.27
C THR A 87 0.03 18.75 -6.78
N ILE A 88 -0.24 17.51 -7.22
CA ILE A 88 -0.23 17.14 -8.63
C ILE A 88 -1.33 17.87 -9.40
N GLY A 89 -2.56 17.92 -8.88
CA GLY A 89 -3.67 18.60 -9.52
C GLY A 89 -3.50 20.11 -9.57
N PHE A 90 -3.04 20.76 -8.48
CA PHE A 90 -2.83 22.21 -8.45
C PHE A 90 -1.68 22.66 -9.37
N LEU A 91 -0.64 21.87 -9.48
CA LEU A 91 0.50 22.14 -10.36
C LEU A 91 0.25 21.68 -11.82
N GLN A 92 -0.91 21.09 -12.11
CA GLN A 92 -1.28 20.57 -13.42
C GLN A 92 -0.23 19.61 -14.01
N LEU A 93 0.25 18.69 -13.19
CA LEU A 93 1.30 17.74 -13.57
C LEU A 93 0.74 16.39 -14.06
N GLU A 94 -0.59 16.22 -14.12
CA GLU A 94 -1.26 14.92 -14.36
C GLU A 94 -0.84 14.26 -15.68
N ASP A 95 -0.64 15.06 -16.74
CA ASP A 95 -0.29 14.59 -18.10
C ASP A 95 1.23 14.60 -18.36
N THR A 96 2.05 14.62 -17.31
CA THR A 96 3.50 14.67 -17.44
C THR A 96 4.18 13.46 -16.77
N GLU A 97 5.48 13.29 -17.00
CA GLU A 97 6.30 12.28 -16.30
C GLU A 97 6.67 12.71 -14.85
N ARG A 98 6.41 13.96 -14.48
CA ARG A 98 6.81 14.54 -13.18
C ARG A 98 6.22 13.82 -11.97
N PRO A 99 4.98 13.34 -11.95
CA PRO A 99 4.47 12.53 -10.84
C PRO A 99 5.33 11.32 -10.52
N MET A 100 5.87 10.64 -11.55
CA MET A 100 6.76 9.49 -11.36
C MET A 100 8.12 9.90 -10.80
N GLN A 101 8.66 11.05 -11.22
CA GLN A 101 9.91 11.61 -10.69
C GLN A 101 9.76 12.02 -9.22
N ILE A 102 8.66 12.67 -8.87
CA ILE A 102 8.32 13.04 -7.49
C ILE A 102 8.20 11.77 -6.62
N ALA A 103 7.49 10.75 -7.13
CA ALA A 103 7.33 9.48 -6.43
C ALA A 103 8.68 8.76 -6.26
N ALA A 104 9.59 8.83 -7.26
CA ALA A 104 10.93 8.28 -7.17
C ALA A 104 11.73 8.92 -6.01
N VAL A 105 11.75 10.24 -5.96
CA VAL A 105 12.45 10.99 -4.88
C VAL A 105 11.82 10.68 -3.53
N ALA A 106 10.49 10.71 -3.43
CA ALA A 106 9.77 10.39 -2.19
C ALA A 106 10.04 8.95 -1.72
N SER A 107 10.10 7.99 -2.65
CA SER A 107 10.40 6.59 -2.33
C SER A 107 11.82 6.41 -1.80
N ILE A 108 12.82 7.08 -2.41
CA ILE A 108 14.21 7.04 -1.92
C ILE A 108 14.32 7.69 -0.53
N ALA A 109 13.66 8.84 -0.33
CA ALA A 109 13.61 9.50 0.97
C ALA A 109 12.95 8.61 2.04
N LEU A 110 11.85 7.94 1.68
CA LEU A 110 11.18 6.98 2.56
C LEU A 110 12.07 5.80 2.89
N GLY A 111 12.84 5.30 1.91
CA GLY A 111 13.83 4.26 2.13
C GLY A 111 14.90 4.67 3.16
N ALA A 112 15.39 5.91 3.08
CA ALA A 112 16.30 6.45 4.08
C ALA A 112 15.66 6.59 5.46
N LEU A 113 14.40 7.06 5.53
CA LEU A 113 13.63 7.13 6.77
C LEU A 113 13.37 5.74 7.39
N CYS A 114 13.18 4.70 6.57
CA CYS A 114 12.99 3.35 7.09
C CYS A 114 14.18 2.85 7.92
N LEU A 115 15.40 3.34 7.67
CA LEU A 115 16.58 3.00 8.47
C LEU A 115 16.55 3.61 9.88
N THR A 116 15.72 4.63 10.11
CA THR A 116 15.55 5.26 11.43
C THR A 116 14.43 4.64 12.25
N LEU A 117 13.67 3.69 11.68
CA LEU A 117 12.58 3.00 12.37
C LEU A 117 13.12 2.08 13.47
N PRO A 118 12.30 1.77 14.50
CA PRO A 118 12.68 0.84 15.55
C PRO A 118 13.09 -0.51 14.99
N HIS A 119 14.16 -1.07 15.54
CA HIS A 119 14.65 -2.38 15.11
C HIS A 119 13.59 -3.46 15.32
N THR A 120 13.18 -4.07 14.23
CA THR A 120 12.11 -5.10 14.22
C THR A 120 12.68 -6.39 13.66
N PRO A 121 13.27 -7.24 14.54
CA PRO A 121 13.92 -8.48 14.13
C PRO A 121 12.92 -9.49 13.57
N PRO A 122 13.39 -10.49 12.80
CA PRO A 122 12.53 -11.54 12.27
C PRO A 122 11.83 -12.31 13.38
N THR A 123 10.61 -12.77 13.13
CA THR A 123 9.72 -13.38 14.14
C THR A 123 10.09 -14.84 14.44
N THR A 124 10.76 -15.52 13.52
CA THR A 124 11.09 -16.95 13.62
C THR A 124 12.56 -17.19 13.39
N THR A 125 13.23 -17.71 14.40
CA THR A 125 14.60 -18.27 14.34
C THR A 125 14.63 -19.75 13.91
N ASP A 126 13.46 -20.36 13.67
CA ASP A 126 13.37 -21.77 13.29
C ASP A 126 13.80 -22.00 11.83
N THR A 127 14.96 -22.61 11.68
CA THR A 127 15.60 -22.93 10.39
C THR A 127 14.99 -24.17 9.70
N SER A 128 14.08 -24.90 10.36
CA SER A 128 13.51 -26.16 9.86
C SER A 128 12.23 -25.97 9.06
N VAL A 129 12.24 -25.14 8.00
CA VAL A 129 11.03 -24.91 7.24
C VAL A 129 11.08 -25.53 5.87
N SER A 130 10.07 -26.39 5.62
CA SER A 130 9.77 -26.95 4.32
C SER A 130 9.56 -25.82 3.29
N ALA A 131 10.02 -26.02 2.05
CA ALA A 131 9.78 -25.13 0.93
C ALA A 131 8.28 -24.75 0.78
N LYS A 132 7.36 -25.63 1.19
CA LYS A 132 5.90 -25.37 1.24
C LYS A 132 5.52 -24.28 2.23
N GLY A 133 6.20 -24.16 3.37
CA GLY A 133 5.99 -23.10 4.35
C GLY A 133 6.51 -21.74 3.86
N ILE A 134 7.57 -21.73 3.04
CA ILE A 134 8.13 -20.50 2.44
C ILE A 134 7.18 -19.92 1.39
N ILE A 135 6.46 -20.75 0.63
CA ILE A 135 5.50 -20.34 -0.40
C ILE A 135 4.13 -19.99 0.21
N GLY A 136 3.93 -20.21 1.51
CA GLY A 136 2.66 -19.88 2.19
C GLY A 136 1.52 -20.84 1.90
N LEU A 137 1.81 -22.02 1.37
CA LEU A 137 0.79 -23.04 1.10
C LEU A 137 0.04 -23.48 2.37
N ASP A 138 0.67 -23.31 3.54
CA ASP A 138 0.01 -23.57 4.82
C ASP A 138 -1.14 -22.59 5.10
N ALA A 139 -1.07 -21.36 4.56
CA ALA A 139 -2.17 -20.40 4.65
C ALA A 139 -3.41 -20.87 3.87
N LEU A 140 -3.23 -21.69 2.81
CA LEU A 140 -4.37 -22.26 2.07
C LEU A 140 -5.19 -23.23 2.94
N ARG A 141 -4.60 -23.82 3.99
CA ARG A 141 -5.36 -24.66 4.94
C ARG A 141 -6.42 -23.84 5.69
N LEU A 142 -6.21 -22.54 5.88
CA LEU A 142 -7.20 -21.66 6.51
C LEU A 142 -8.47 -21.52 5.65
N MET A 143 -8.36 -21.71 4.33
CA MET A 143 -9.52 -21.72 3.41
C MET A 143 -10.50 -22.87 3.69
N ARG A 144 -10.10 -23.90 4.45
CA ARG A 144 -11.01 -24.96 4.91
C ARG A 144 -12.03 -24.44 5.94
N ASN A 145 -11.71 -23.35 6.63
CA ASN A 145 -12.68 -22.64 7.46
C ASN A 145 -13.59 -21.79 6.57
N ARG A 146 -14.89 -22.12 6.57
CA ARG A 146 -15.89 -21.46 5.71
C ARG A 146 -15.93 -19.94 5.93
N SER A 147 -15.86 -19.48 7.18
CA SER A 147 -15.89 -18.04 7.49
C SER A 147 -14.67 -17.32 6.92
N PHE A 148 -13.49 -17.93 7.02
CA PHE A 148 -12.25 -17.40 6.45
C PHE A 148 -12.31 -17.39 4.92
N ALA A 149 -12.79 -18.46 4.30
CA ALA A 149 -12.92 -18.54 2.85
C ALA A 149 -13.88 -17.49 2.30
N VAL A 150 -15.03 -17.27 2.95
CA VAL A 150 -16.00 -16.23 2.57
C VAL A 150 -15.38 -14.84 2.71
N PHE A 151 -14.64 -14.59 3.79
CA PHE A 151 -13.95 -13.32 3.99
C PHE A 151 -12.91 -13.06 2.90
N VAL A 152 -12.07 -14.05 2.57
CA VAL A 152 -11.05 -13.94 1.52
C VAL A 152 -11.68 -13.72 0.16
N LEU A 153 -12.76 -14.49 -0.16
CA LEU A 153 -13.47 -14.32 -1.42
C LEU A 153 -14.12 -12.94 -1.54
N GLY A 154 -14.78 -12.47 -0.48
CA GLY A 154 -15.37 -11.14 -0.43
C GLY A 154 -14.31 -10.04 -0.61
N SER A 155 -13.16 -10.15 0.06
CA SER A 155 -12.04 -9.24 -0.10
C SER A 155 -11.49 -9.25 -1.53
N PHE A 156 -11.37 -10.41 -2.15
CA PHE A 156 -10.94 -10.53 -3.54
C PHE A 156 -11.92 -9.86 -4.50
N LEU A 157 -13.23 -10.10 -4.33
CA LEU A 157 -14.28 -9.52 -5.19
C LEU A 157 -14.33 -7.99 -5.07
N ILE A 158 -14.12 -7.44 -3.88
CA ILE A 158 -14.07 -5.98 -3.66
C ILE A 158 -12.85 -5.33 -4.33
N CYS A 159 -11.73 -6.05 -4.45
CA CYS A 159 -10.55 -5.53 -5.14
C CYS A 159 -10.79 -5.26 -6.63
N ILE A 160 -11.75 -5.95 -7.28
CA ILE A 160 -12.05 -5.76 -8.70
C ILE A 160 -12.57 -4.34 -8.98
N PRO A 161 -13.72 -3.89 -8.41
CA PRO A 161 -14.20 -2.53 -8.63
C PRO A 161 -13.22 -1.46 -8.10
N LEU A 162 -12.49 -1.76 -7.02
CA LEU A 162 -11.46 -0.87 -6.50
C LEU A 162 -10.33 -0.63 -7.52
N GLN A 163 -9.89 -1.69 -8.21
CA GLN A 163 -8.88 -1.57 -9.25
C GLN A 163 -9.38 -0.77 -10.45
N PHE A 164 -10.65 -0.95 -10.85
CA PHE A 164 -11.29 -0.12 -11.88
C PHE A 164 -11.31 1.35 -11.48
N TYR A 165 -11.67 1.65 -10.23
CA TYR A 165 -11.64 3.02 -9.73
C TYR A 165 -10.24 3.62 -9.82
N TYR A 166 -9.21 2.95 -9.32
CA TYR A 166 -7.84 3.48 -9.34
C TYR A 166 -7.28 3.66 -10.76
N THR A 167 -7.67 2.80 -11.70
CA THR A 167 -7.13 2.83 -13.06
C THR A 167 -7.87 3.85 -13.95
N PHE A 168 -9.19 3.94 -13.83
CA PHE A 168 -10.01 4.62 -14.83
C PHE A 168 -10.67 5.90 -14.32
N ALA A 169 -10.82 6.13 -13.01
CA ALA A 169 -11.55 7.30 -12.52
C ALA A 169 -10.88 8.63 -12.92
N ASN A 170 -9.57 8.77 -12.74
CA ASN A 170 -8.87 10.00 -13.10
C ASN A 170 -8.87 10.24 -14.62
N PRO A 171 -8.48 9.29 -15.49
CA PRO A 171 -8.59 9.45 -16.94
C PRO A 171 -10.01 9.80 -17.40
N PHE A 172 -11.03 9.13 -16.87
CA PHE A 172 -12.43 9.40 -17.21
C PHE A 172 -12.84 10.84 -16.84
N LEU A 173 -12.46 11.32 -15.66
CA LEU A 173 -12.77 12.69 -15.23
C LEU A 173 -12.09 13.73 -16.11
N ASN A 174 -10.85 13.48 -16.55
CA ASN A 174 -10.16 14.35 -17.51
C ASN A 174 -10.82 14.29 -18.90
N GLU A 175 -11.23 13.12 -19.37
CA GLU A 175 -11.92 12.94 -20.67
C GLU A 175 -13.24 13.73 -20.76
N ILE A 176 -14.01 13.77 -19.67
CA ILE A 176 -15.24 14.59 -19.61
C ILE A 176 -14.97 16.09 -19.37
N GLY A 177 -13.71 16.52 -19.38
CA GLY A 177 -13.32 17.93 -19.27
C GLY A 177 -13.34 18.47 -17.83
N LEU A 178 -13.23 17.61 -16.81
CA LEU A 178 -13.20 18.07 -15.44
C LEU A 178 -11.80 18.53 -15.05
N GLU A 179 -11.58 19.85 -15.03
CA GLU A 179 -10.32 20.44 -14.59
C GLU A 179 -9.95 20.01 -13.16
N ASN A 180 -8.64 19.77 -12.91
CA ASN A 180 -8.10 19.38 -11.62
C ASN A 180 -8.78 18.10 -11.07
N ALA A 181 -8.85 17.05 -11.89
CA ALA A 181 -9.49 15.79 -11.54
C ALA A 181 -8.85 15.15 -10.31
N ALA A 182 -7.51 15.11 -10.24
CA ALA A 182 -6.77 14.55 -9.09
C ALA A 182 -7.11 15.29 -7.78
N GLY A 183 -7.14 16.64 -7.82
CA GLY A 183 -7.54 17.44 -6.66
C GLY A 183 -8.98 17.18 -6.22
N LYS A 184 -9.93 17.04 -7.17
CA LYS A 184 -11.34 16.75 -6.83
C LYS A 184 -11.54 15.34 -6.30
N MET A 185 -10.76 14.37 -6.75
CA MET A 185 -10.78 13.00 -6.21
C MET A 185 -10.37 12.94 -4.72
N THR A 186 -9.65 13.94 -4.21
CA THR A 186 -9.29 13.98 -2.77
C THR A 186 -10.51 14.13 -1.85
N LEU A 187 -11.67 14.57 -2.36
CA LEU A 187 -12.92 14.60 -1.59
C LEU A 187 -13.32 13.20 -1.08
N GLY A 188 -13.06 12.17 -1.91
CA GLY A 188 -13.25 10.77 -1.49
C GLY A 188 -12.36 10.39 -0.30
N GLN A 189 -11.09 10.79 -0.34
CA GLN A 189 -10.15 10.53 0.75
C GLN A 189 -10.49 11.33 2.03
N MET A 190 -11.04 12.54 1.89
CA MET A 190 -11.53 13.30 3.06
C MET A 190 -12.67 12.55 3.76
N SER A 191 -13.61 11.95 3.01
CA SER A 191 -14.65 11.11 3.61
C SER A 191 -14.08 9.86 4.29
N GLU A 192 -13.05 9.24 3.69
CA GLU A 192 -12.33 8.11 4.29
C GLU A 192 -11.74 8.45 5.66
N ILE A 193 -11.11 9.64 5.81
CA ILE A 193 -10.62 10.12 7.09
C ILE A 193 -11.75 10.16 8.13
N GLY A 194 -12.90 10.72 7.77
CA GLY A 194 -14.07 10.79 8.65
C GLY A 194 -14.49 9.41 9.15
N PHE A 195 -14.61 8.45 8.25
CA PHE A 195 -14.96 7.08 8.61
C PHE A 195 -13.87 6.37 9.41
N MET A 196 -12.58 6.58 9.12
CA MET A 196 -11.49 6.00 9.88
C MET A 196 -11.43 6.54 11.33
N VAL A 197 -11.67 7.81 11.53
CA VAL A 197 -11.73 8.41 12.88
C VAL A 197 -12.91 7.82 13.67
N LEU A 198 -14.04 7.56 13.03
CA LEU A 198 -15.22 6.96 13.65
C LEU A 198 -15.13 5.43 13.79
N LEU A 199 -14.19 4.79 13.10
CA LEU A 199 -14.07 3.33 13.06
C LEU A 199 -13.96 2.68 14.45
N PRO A 200 -13.17 3.16 15.41
CA PRO A 200 -13.12 2.58 16.77
C PRO A 200 -14.49 2.61 17.46
N TRP A 201 -15.26 3.67 17.29
CA TRP A 201 -16.60 3.80 17.83
C TRP A 201 -17.57 2.78 17.20
N PHE A 202 -17.51 2.61 15.88
CA PHE A 202 -18.31 1.60 15.19
C PHE A 202 -17.93 0.18 15.61
N LEU A 203 -16.64 -0.11 15.76
CA LEU A 203 -16.15 -1.43 16.20
C LEU A 203 -16.64 -1.77 17.59
N THR A 204 -16.66 -0.81 18.52
CA THR A 204 -17.16 -1.03 19.90
C THR A 204 -18.66 -1.21 19.96
N ARG A 205 -19.42 -0.52 19.08
CA ARG A 205 -20.89 -0.55 19.08
C ARG A 205 -21.48 -1.72 18.28
N LEU A 206 -20.95 -1.98 17.11
CA LEU A 206 -21.52 -2.94 16.14
C LEU A 206 -20.77 -4.28 16.14
N GLY A 207 -19.50 -4.26 16.54
CA GLY A 207 -18.59 -5.39 16.38
C GLY A 207 -18.19 -5.63 14.93
N VAL A 208 -17.08 -6.35 14.73
CA VAL A 208 -16.48 -6.58 13.39
C VAL A 208 -17.48 -7.24 12.41
N LYS A 209 -18.26 -8.23 12.88
CA LYS A 209 -19.17 -9.00 12.00
C LYS A 209 -20.31 -8.17 11.40
N ARG A 210 -20.78 -7.12 12.08
CA ARG A 210 -21.87 -6.27 11.56
C ARG A 210 -21.33 -5.08 10.77
N LEU A 211 -20.06 -4.78 10.96
CA LEU A 211 -19.39 -3.68 10.27
C LEU A 211 -18.94 -4.09 8.87
N LEU A 212 -18.56 -5.36 8.67
CA LEU A 212 -18.23 -5.95 7.37
C LEU A 212 -19.49 -6.37 6.61
#